data_c997f2bf39ca11c4d7c0ac0ae113e644
#
_entry.id   c997f2bf39ca11c4d7c0ac0ae113e644
#
_cell.length_a   1.000
_cell.length_b   1.000
_cell.length_c   1.000
_cell.angle_alpha   90.00
_cell.angle_beta   90.00
_cell.angle_gamma   90.00
#
_symmetry.space_group_name_H-M   'P 1'
#
loop_
_entity.id
_entity.type
_entity.pdbx_description
1 polymer ?
#
loop_
_entity_poly.entity_id
_entity_poly.type
_entity_poly.pdbx_seq_one_letter_code
_entity_poly.pdbx_strand_id
1 'polypeptide(L)'
;AVIGDQQSALIGQSGLKKNTIGANFGTSASIQYNVGSEPVVTPGLISSILFSSQKSKYYILEGTINACNSLFYHLEKVLNIPHEKMQWDIRAKGINTEGIYVPGFSGISAPYWKPGFPDIFIDTGREPNQIIRAGMESIGFLFNDILNCFSESGIELPKTVNASGGAARPVLLQFISSLTSIEICYSDLKDRTAVGVFKILSNEEHNDAKELSSKTKRFKPEYLINKIEKREKWHRTLMNSNLKTSYSEI
;
A
#
# COMPACT_ATOMS: atom_id res chain seq x y z
N ALA A 1 -10.43 17.09 20.66
CA ALA A 1 -9.34 16.55 19.86
C ALA A 1 -9.66 16.68 18.38
N VAL A 2 -8.68 16.99 17.56
CA VAL A 2 -8.77 16.99 16.10
C VAL A 2 -7.71 16.04 15.58
N ILE A 3 -8.10 15.09 14.74
CA ILE A 3 -7.20 14.10 14.15
C ILE A 3 -7.70 13.69 12.77
N GLY A 4 -6.80 13.44 11.82
CA GLY A 4 -7.15 12.87 10.53
C GLY A 4 -7.59 11.41 10.66
N ASP A 5 -8.45 10.97 9.75
CA ASP A 5 -9.02 9.61 9.75
C ASP A 5 -7.94 8.52 9.61
N GLN A 6 -6.96 8.71 8.74
CA GLN A 6 -5.85 7.78 8.52
C GLN A 6 -4.93 7.70 9.75
N GLN A 7 -4.59 8.84 10.35
CA GLN A 7 -3.81 8.91 11.58
C GLN A 7 -4.53 8.21 12.73
N SER A 8 -5.84 8.47 12.85
CA SER A 8 -6.65 7.79 13.85
C SER A 8 -6.70 6.28 13.63
N ALA A 9 -6.81 5.83 12.39
CA ALA A 9 -6.79 4.40 12.06
C ALA A 9 -5.45 3.75 12.46
N LEU A 10 -4.31 4.41 12.25
CA LEU A 10 -3.01 3.92 12.70
C LEU A 10 -2.94 3.80 14.22
N ILE A 11 -3.41 4.82 14.95
CA ILE A 11 -3.48 4.79 16.43
C ILE A 11 -4.43 3.67 16.89
N GLY A 12 -5.56 3.49 16.21
CA GLY A 12 -6.48 2.41 16.49
C GLY A 12 -5.83 1.03 16.36
N GLN A 13 -4.92 0.86 15.41
CA GLN A 13 -4.21 -0.40 15.17
C GLN A 13 -3.06 -0.65 16.15
N SER A 14 -2.23 0.36 16.39
CA SER A 14 -0.90 0.20 16.98
C SER A 14 -0.65 1.13 18.17
N GLY A 15 -1.62 1.95 18.54
CA GLY A 15 -1.38 3.03 19.48
C GLY A 15 -0.35 4.04 18.95
N LEU A 16 0.33 4.74 19.86
CA LEU A 16 1.44 5.65 19.53
C LEU A 16 2.80 4.94 19.53
N LYS A 17 2.84 3.64 19.38
CA LYS A 17 4.06 2.85 19.39
C LYS A 17 4.95 3.19 18.20
N LYS A 18 6.14 3.71 18.48
CA LYS A 18 7.19 3.96 17.47
C LYS A 18 7.56 2.67 16.74
N ASN A 19 8.04 2.81 15.51
CA ASN A 19 8.47 1.71 14.64
C ASN A 19 7.33 0.73 14.29
N THR A 20 6.14 1.26 14.07
CA THR A 20 5.00 0.49 13.56
C THR A 20 4.56 0.99 12.19
N ILE A 21 4.14 0.07 11.34
CA ILE A 21 3.56 0.38 10.03
C ILE A 21 2.10 -0.07 10.02
N GLY A 22 1.23 0.85 9.62
CA GLY A 22 -0.13 0.57 9.24
C GLY A 22 -0.33 0.78 7.75
N ALA A 23 -1.02 -0.15 7.11
CA ALA A 23 -1.39 -0.08 5.69
C ALA A 23 -2.90 -0.23 5.54
N ASN A 24 -3.52 0.73 4.88
CA ASN A 24 -4.95 0.70 4.58
C ASN A 24 -5.17 0.58 3.07
N PHE A 25 -5.80 -0.51 2.64
CA PHE A 25 -6.08 -0.81 1.24
C PHE A 25 -7.56 -0.54 0.95
N GLY A 26 -7.85 0.62 0.39
CA GLY A 26 -9.16 1.07 -0.04
C GLY A 26 -9.24 1.30 -1.56
N THR A 27 -9.94 2.34 -2.00
CA THR A 27 -9.92 2.83 -3.39
C THR A 27 -8.50 3.19 -3.82
N SER A 28 -7.78 3.90 -2.98
CA SER A 28 -6.33 4.09 -2.94
C SER A 28 -5.75 3.31 -1.75
N ALA A 29 -4.43 3.26 -1.61
CA ALA A 29 -3.82 2.73 -0.39
C ALA A 29 -2.94 3.79 0.28
N SER A 30 -2.88 3.74 1.62
CA SER A 30 -2.01 4.55 2.46
C SER A 30 -1.14 3.64 3.31
N ILE A 31 0.15 3.92 3.33
CA ILE A 31 1.16 3.20 4.12
C ILE A 31 1.82 4.21 5.04
N GLN A 32 1.59 4.07 6.34
CA GLN A 32 2.04 5.01 7.36
C GLN A 32 3.01 4.35 8.31
N TYR A 33 4.15 5.00 8.53
CA TYR A 33 5.16 4.61 9.49
C TYR A 33 5.20 5.61 10.66
N ASN A 34 5.03 5.15 11.89
CA ASN A 34 5.19 5.97 13.08
C ASN A 34 6.67 6.14 13.42
N VAL A 35 7.22 7.32 13.16
CA VAL A 35 8.63 7.66 13.41
C VAL A 35 8.90 8.09 14.86
N GLY A 36 7.86 8.24 15.69
CA GLY A 36 7.98 8.67 17.09
C GLY A 36 7.94 10.18 17.26
N SER A 37 8.68 10.71 18.25
CA SER A 37 8.62 12.12 18.67
C SER A 37 9.44 13.07 17.80
N GLU A 38 10.35 12.55 16.98
CA GLU A 38 11.19 13.37 16.10
C GLU A 38 10.72 13.24 14.66
N PRO A 39 10.50 14.36 13.93
CA PRO A 39 10.10 14.31 12.55
C PRO A 39 11.23 13.80 11.66
N VAL A 40 10.89 12.97 10.70
CA VAL A 40 11.79 12.51 9.64
C VAL A 40 11.28 13.04 8.31
N VAL A 41 12.16 13.61 7.50
CA VAL A 41 11.84 14.09 6.15
C VAL A 41 12.58 13.22 5.15
N THR A 42 11.84 12.66 4.20
CA THR A 42 12.36 11.75 3.19
C THR A 42 11.86 12.17 1.82
N PRO A 43 12.72 12.30 0.81
CA PRO A 43 12.28 12.52 -0.57
C PRO A 43 11.26 11.45 -1.00
N GLY A 44 10.21 11.88 -1.68
CA GLY A 44 9.18 10.99 -2.19
C GLY A 44 8.09 10.58 -1.19
N LEU A 45 8.23 10.90 0.09
CA LEU A 45 7.24 10.61 1.13
C LEU A 45 6.69 11.88 1.78
N ILE A 46 5.54 11.77 2.40
CA ILE A 46 4.90 12.86 3.16
C ILE A 46 5.28 12.69 4.64
N SER A 47 5.84 13.74 5.23
CA SER A 47 6.03 13.83 6.69
C SER A 47 4.90 14.66 7.29
N SER A 48 4.23 14.13 8.31
CA SER A 48 3.11 14.83 8.96
C SER A 48 3.00 14.47 10.44
N ILE A 49 2.11 15.19 11.15
CA ILE A 49 1.82 14.93 12.56
C ILE A 49 0.87 13.75 12.66
N LEU A 50 1.26 12.72 13.42
CA LEU A 50 0.39 11.62 13.82
C LEU A 50 -0.55 12.06 14.94
N PHE A 51 0.03 12.66 16.00
CA PHE A 51 -0.70 13.09 17.21
C PHE A 51 0.03 14.24 17.85
N SER A 52 -0.71 15.18 18.41
CA SER A 52 -0.16 16.30 19.18
C SER A 52 -1.02 16.62 20.38
N SER A 53 -0.39 16.74 21.54
CA SER A 53 -0.99 17.20 22.79
C SER A 53 -0.12 18.28 23.43
N GLN A 54 -0.51 18.78 24.59
CA GLN A 54 0.34 19.70 25.36
C GLN A 54 1.66 19.06 25.84
N LYS A 55 1.69 17.72 25.99
CA LYS A 55 2.81 16.98 26.57
C LYS A 55 3.68 16.27 25.54
N SER A 56 3.13 15.95 24.37
CA SER A 56 3.81 15.09 23.41
C SER A 56 3.39 15.37 21.97
N LYS A 57 4.31 15.12 21.04
CA LYS A 57 4.05 15.13 19.61
C LYS A 57 4.62 13.85 19.02
N TYR A 58 3.90 13.28 18.05
CA TYR A 58 4.29 12.12 17.29
C TYR A 58 4.14 12.41 15.80
N TYR A 59 5.01 11.82 15.00
CA TYR A 59 5.10 12.08 13.57
C TYR A 59 5.00 10.78 12.79
N ILE A 60 4.55 10.90 11.55
CA ILE A 60 4.53 9.81 10.58
C ILE A 60 5.26 10.18 9.30
N LEU A 61 5.81 9.16 8.65
CA LEU A 61 6.05 9.17 7.21
C LEU A 61 4.93 8.42 6.52
N GLU A 62 4.46 8.95 5.41
CA GLU A 62 3.36 8.35 4.64
C GLU A 62 3.71 8.26 3.17
N GLY A 63 3.45 7.10 2.58
CA GLY A 63 3.39 6.89 1.16
C GLY A 63 1.99 6.47 0.74
N THR A 64 1.53 6.93 -0.42
CA THR A 64 0.22 6.62 -0.96
C THR A 64 0.32 5.91 -2.31
N ILE A 65 -0.65 5.06 -2.61
CA ILE A 65 -0.83 4.38 -3.90
C ILE A 65 -2.19 4.79 -4.44
N ASN A 66 -2.21 5.58 -5.52
CA ASN A 66 -3.46 6.11 -6.09
C ASN A 66 -4.40 5.00 -6.57
N ALA A 67 -3.86 4.05 -7.32
CA ALA A 67 -4.61 2.95 -7.91
C ALA A 67 -4.48 1.68 -7.05
N CYS A 68 -5.40 1.49 -6.11
CA CYS A 68 -5.54 0.23 -5.36
C CYS A 68 -6.81 -0.49 -5.83
N ASN A 69 -7.93 -0.42 -5.12
CA ASN A 69 -9.16 -1.04 -5.64
C ASN A 69 -9.71 -0.34 -6.90
N SER A 70 -9.46 0.96 -7.05
CA SER A 70 -9.81 1.73 -8.26
C SER A 70 -9.13 1.19 -9.52
N LEU A 71 -7.98 0.53 -9.40
CA LEU A 71 -7.32 -0.16 -10.49
C LEU A 71 -8.23 -1.19 -11.15
N PHE A 72 -8.96 -1.96 -10.37
CA PHE A 72 -9.82 -3.03 -10.90
C PHE A 72 -11.08 -2.48 -11.54
N TYR A 73 -11.63 -1.35 -11.04
CA TYR A 73 -12.71 -0.62 -11.74
C TYR A 73 -12.25 -0.05 -13.09
N HIS A 74 -10.99 0.34 -13.18
CA HIS A 74 -10.39 0.76 -14.45
C HIS A 74 -10.20 -0.44 -15.39
N LEU A 75 -9.66 -1.56 -14.89
CA LEU A 75 -9.48 -2.79 -15.68
C LEU A 75 -10.80 -3.42 -16.13
N GLU A 76 -11.92 -3.23 -15.42
CA GLU A 76 -13.26 -3.62 -15.89
C GLU A 76 -13.55 -3.00 -17.26
N LYS A 77 -13.22 -1.72 -17.41
CA LYS A 77 -13.43 -0.98 -18.67
C LYS A 77 -12.43 -1.39 -19.75
N VAL A 78 -11.14 -1.48 -19.38
CA VAL A 78 -10.06 -1.85 -20.31
C VAL A 78 -10.26 -3.25 -20.88
N LEU A 79 -10.71 -4.21 -20.06
CA LEU A 79 -10.89 -5.61 -20.41
C LEU A 79 -12.31 -5.96 -20.83
N ASN A 80 -13.23 -4.96 -20.79
CA ASN A 80 -14.66 -5.17 -21.02
C ASN A 80 -15.26 -6.30 -20.16
N ILE A 81 -14.91 -6.31 -18.87
CA ILE A 81 -15.40 -7.28 -17.89
C ILE A 81 -16.49 -6.62 -17.05
N PRO A 82 -17.72 -7.18 -17.00
CA PRO A 82 -18.76 -6.67 -16.11
C PRO A 82 -18.33 -6.68 -14.64
N HIS A 83 -18.75 -5.67 -13.88
CA HIS A 83 -18.35 -5.48 -12.49
C HIS A 83 -18.56 -6.74 -11.64
N GLU A 84 -19.71 -7.38 -11.74
CA GLU A 84 -20.06 -8.60 -11.00
C GLU A 84 -19.17 -9.80 -11.35
N LYS A 85 -18.50 -9.77 -12.52
CA LYS A 85 -17.57 -10.80 -13.00
C LYS A 85 -16.11 -10.48 -12.76
N MET A 86 -15.78 -9.26 -12.33
CA MET A 86 -14.39 -8.85 -12.13
C MET A 86 -13.70 -9.72 -11.08
N GLN A 87 -14.22 -9.83 -9.88
CA GLN A 87 -13.74 -10.69 -8.80
C GLN A 87 -12.20 -10.88 -8.83
N TRP A 88 -11.49 -9.76 -8.87
CA TRP A 88 -10.06 -9.71 -9.20
C TRP A 88 -9.18 -10.59 -8.30
N ASP A 89 -9.53 -10.70 -7.03
CA ASP A 89 -8.81 -11.52 -6.06
C ASP A 89 -8.90 -13.03 -6.39
N ILE A 90 -10.04 -13.47 -6.92
CA ILE A 90 -10.24 -14.86 -7.41
C ILE A 90 -9.48 -15.06 -8.72
N ARG A 91 -9.60 -14.10 -9.65
CA ARG A 91 -8.93 -14.16 -10.96
C ARG A 91 -7.41 -14.12 -10.88
N ALA A 92 -6.86 -13.37 -9.94
CA ALA A 92 -5.42 -13.28 -9.72
C ALA A 92 -4.84 -14.50 -8.98
N LYS A 93 -5.69 -15.27 -8.28
CA LYS A 93 -5.23 -16.39 -7.44
C LYS A 93 -4.66 -17.52 -8.29
N GLY A 94 -3.45 -17.97 -7.93
CA GLY A 94 -2.77 -19.06 -8.61
C GLY A 94 -2.25 -18.73 -10.03
N ILE A 95 -2.41 -17.48 -10.48
CA ILE A 95 -1.88 -17.02 -11.75
C ILE A 95 -0.43 -16.58 -11.57
N ASN A 96 0.46 -17.09 -12.41
CA ASN A 96 1.80 -16.58 -12.60
C ASN A 96 1.85 -15.73 -13.86
N THR A 97 2.52 -14.60 -13.80
CA THR A 97 2.74 -13.73 -14.95
C THR A 97 4.15 -13.15 -14.92
N GLU A 98 4.80 -13.09 -16.08
CA GLU A 98 6.04 -12.34 -16.28
C GLU A 98 5.75 -10.89 -16.70
N GLY A 99 4.47 -10.57 -16.85
CA GLY A 99 3.99 -9.26 -17.25
C GLY A 99 4.16 -8.20 -16.17
N ILE A 100 4.41 -6.98 -16.63
CA ILE A 100 4.38 -5.75 -15.83
C ILE A 100 3.24 -4.88 -16.34
N TYR A 101 2.42 -4.40 -15.42
CA TYR A 101 1.42 -3.39 -15.67
C TYR A 101 1.69 -2.17 -14.80
N VAL A 102 1.85 -0.99 -15.40
CA VAL A 102 1.98 0.28 -14.68
C VAL A 102 0.69 1.07 -14.86
N PRO A 103 -0.08 1.29 -13.77
CA PRO A 103 -1.37 1.98 -13.81
C PRO A 103 -1.18 3.50 -13.95
N GLY A 104 -0.94 3.98 -15.17
CA GLY A 104 -0.71 5.39 -15.46
C GLY A 104 -1.96 6.26 -15.34
N PHE A 105 -3.16 5.70 -15.52
CA PHE A 105 -4.43 6.43 -15.60
C PHE A 105 -4.72 7.35 -14.41
N SER A 106 -4.24 7.01 -13.23
CA SER A 106 -4.41 7.79 -11.99
C SER A 106 -3.16 8.56 -11.57
N GLY A 107 -2.09 8.48 -12.37
CA GLY A 107 -0.76 8.87 -11.94
C GLY A 107 -0.18 7.94 -10.90
N ILE A 108 1.12 8.04 -10.68
CA ILE A 108 1.84 7.29 -9.65
C ILE A 108 2.20 8.25 -8.53
N SER A 109 1.67 8.03 -7.34
CA SER A 109 1.97 8.88 -6.18
C SER A 109 3.32 8.53 -5.54
N ALA A 110 3.40 8.30 -4.26
CA ALA A 110 4.65 7.99 -3.57
C ALA A 110 5.34 6.73 -4.13
N PRO A 111 6.66 6.75 -4.22
CA PRO A 111 7.56 7.88 -4.00
C PRO A 111 7.83 8.73 -5.25
N TYR A 112 7.18 8.45 -6.37
CA TYR A 112 7.51 8.94 -7.71
C TYR A 112 6.87 10.27 -8.08
N TRP A 113 5.68 10.54 -7.58
CA TRP A 113 4.89 11.76 -7.79
C TRP A 113 4.71 12.13 -9.28
N LYS A 114 4.40 11.12 -10.11
CA LYS A 114 4.16 11.31 -11.55
C LYS A 114 2.70 11.64 -11.82
N PRO A 115 2.41 12.64 -12.66
CA PRO A 115 1.05 12.90 -13.12
C PRO A 115 0.51 11.73 -13.95
N GLY A 116 -0.78 11.76 -14.29
CA GLY A 116 -1.41 10.73 -15.12
C GLY A 116 -0.76 10.61 -16.50
N PHE A 117 -0.63 9.38 -16.99
CA PHE A 117 -0.12 9.01 -18.30
C PHE A 117 -0.85 7.74 -18.80
N PRO A 118 -0.71 7.36 -20.08
CA PRO A 118 -1.28 6.12 -20.59
C PRO A 118 -0.76 4.89 -19.84
N ASP A 119 -1.62 3.93 -19.56
CA ASP A 119 -1.22 2.66 -18.94
C ASP A 119 -0.14 1.96 -19.74
N ILE A 120 0.79 1.28 -19.05
CA ILE A 120 1.88 0.54 -19.69
C ILE A 120 1.71 -0.94 -19.39
N PHE A 121 1.70 -1.74 -20.46
CA PHE A 121 1.63 -3.19 -20.42
C PHE A 121 2.88 -3.76 -21.08
N ILE A 122 3.70 -4.49 -20.33
CA ILE A 122 4.90 -5.17 -20.84
C ILE A 122 4.74 -6.66 -20.59
N ASP A 123 4.78 -7.46 -21.62
CA ASP A 123 4.73 -8.93 -21.57
C ASP A 123 3.54 -9.49 -20.74
N THR A 124 2.45 -8.74 -20.63
CA THR A 124 1.26 -9.18 -19.85
C THR A 124 0.47 -10.26 -20.58
N GLY A 125 0.75 -10.49 -21.86
CA GLY A 125 -0.10 -11.31 -22.71
C GLY A 125 -1.45 -10.66 -22.97
N ARG A 126 -2.40 -11.45 -23.49
CA ARG A 126 -3.78 -11.02 -23.80
C ARG A 126 -4.83 -11.64 -22.88
N GLU A 127 -4.43 -12.59 -22.05
CA GLU A 127 -5.33 -13.28 -21.13
C GLU A 127 -5.73 -12.35 -19.97
N PRO A 128 -7.03 -12.07 -19.78
CA PRO A 128 -7.51 -11.14 -18.78
C PRO A 128 -6.98 -11.41 -17.36
N ASN A 129 -6.89 -12.68 -16.97
CA ASN A 129 -6.42 -13.04 -15.63
C ASN A 129 -4.94 -12.73 -15.43
N GLN A 130 -4.10 -12.80 -16.48
CA GLN A 130 -2.69 -12.39 -16.39
C GLN A 130 -2.55 -10.87 -16.25
N ILE A 131 -3.38 -10.11 -16.97
CA ILE A 131 -3.41 -8.64 -16.86
C ILE A 131 -3.90 -8.23 -15.48
N ILE A 132 -4.97 -8.85 -14.96
CA ILE A 132 -5.48 -8.60 -13.62
C ILE A 132 -4.42 -8.95 -12.56
N ARG A 133 -3.71 -10.05 -12.74
CA ARG A 133 -2.60 -10.44 -11.86
C ARG A 133 -1.46 -9.42 -11.90
N ALA A 134 -1.02 -8.98 -13.05
CA ALA A 134 -0.01 -7.94 -13.20
C ALA A 134 -0.45 -6.62 -12.54
N GLY A 135 -1.74 -6.27 -12.66
CA GLY A 135 -2.35 -5.14 -11.98
C GLY A 135 -2.30 -5.28 -10.45
N MET A 136 -2.68 -6.43 -9.91
CA MET A 136 -2.55 -6.69 -8.48
C MET A 136 -1.09 -6.57 -8.00
N GLU A 137 -0.14 -7.10 -8.78
CA GLU A 137 1.28 -7.05 -8.44
C GLU A 137 1.84 -5.64 -8.49
N SER A 138 1.33 -4.75 -9.35
CA SER A 138 1.75 -3.34 -9.37
C SER A 138 1.49 -2.63 -8.04
N ILE A 139 0.41 -2.95 -7.35
CA ILE A 139 0.13 -2.46 -5.99
C ILE A 139 1.22 -2.93 -5.03
N GLY A 140 1.62 -4.20 -5.12
CA GLY A 140 2.67 -4.76 -4.29
C GLY A 140 4.05 -4.16 -4.58
N PHE A 141 4.38 -3.88 -5.85
CA PHE A 141 5.63 -3.21 -6.21
C PHE A 141 5.68 -1.79 -5.66
N LEU A 142 4.63 -0.99 -5.82
CA LEU A 142 4.55 0.36 -5.24
C LEU A 142 4.64 0.32 -3.71
N PHE A 143 4.01 -0.65 -3.08
CA PHE A 143 4.12 -0.88 -1.64
C PHE A 143 5.59 -1.14 -1.22
N ASN A 144 6.28 -2.03 -1.95
CA ASN A 144 7.69 -2.31 -1.71
C ASN A 144 8.58 -1.07 -1.92
N ASP A 145 8.29 -0.26 -2.93
CA ASP A 145 9.06 0.95 -3.22
C ASP A 145 8.91 1.99 -2.09
N ILE A 146 7.72 2.13 -1.51
CA ILE A 146 7.49 2.95 -0.32
C ILE A 146 8.29 2.43 0.89
N LEU A 147 8.31 1.10 1.11
CA LEU A 147 9.12 0.50 2.18
C LEU A 147 10.62 0.72 1.97
N ASN A 148 11.10 0.66 0.71
CA ASN A 148 12.50 0.96 0.40
C ASN A 148 12.84 2.39 0.79
N CYS A 149 11.97 3.37 0.52
CA CYS A 149 12.18 4.77 0.93
C CYS A 149 12.24 4.92 2.46
N PHE A 150 11.44 4.16 3.23
CA PHE A 150 11.60 4.14 4.69
C PHE A 150 13.01 3.64 5.08
N SER A 151 13.47 2.53 4.49
CA SER A 151 14.80 1.97 4.78
C SER A 151 15.94 2.91 4.39
N GLU A 152 15.87 3.53 3.21
CA GLU A 152 16.87 4.49 2.70
C GLU A 152 16.97 5.73 3.58
N SER A 153 15.91 6.06 4.33
CA SER A 153 15.91 7.13 5.33
C SER A 153 16.58 6.73 6.66
N GLY A 154 17.21 5.56 6.72
CA GLY A 154 17.83 5.05 7.94
C GLY A 154 16.83 4.47 8.95
N ILE A 155 15.59 4.23 8.52
CA ILE A 155 14.55 3.64 9.36
C ILE A 155 14.64 2.12 9.31
N GLU A 156 14.73 1.49 10.47
CA GLU A 156 14.62 0.03 10.58
C GLU A 156 13.16 -0.40 10.38
N LEU A 157 12.92 -1.21 9.36
CA LEU A 157 11.59 -1.73 9.09
C LEU A 157 11.17 -2.75 10.16
N PRO A 158 9.91 -2.69 10.63
CA PRO A 158 9.39 -3.68 11.55
C PRO A 158 9.23 -5.05 10.87
N LYS A 159 9.28 -6.12 11.65
CA LYS A 159 9.07 -7.50 11.16
C LYS A 159 7.62 -7.75 10.68
N THR A 160 6.71 -6.87 11.04
CA THR A 160 5.28 -7.02 10.76
C THR A 160 4.66 -5.69 10.36
N VAL A 161 3.81 -5.72 9.33
CA VAL A 161 2.95 -4.61 8.91
C VAL A 161 1.50 -4.94 9.24
N ASN A 162 0.79 -4.00 9.84
CA ASN A 162 -0.64 -4.11 10.12
C ASN A 162 -1.44 -3.66 8.90
N ALA A 163 -2.24 -4.55 8.32
CA ALA A 163 -3.04 -4.30 7.13
C ALA A 163 -4.54 -4.20 7.43
N SER A 164 -5.24 -3.38 6.63
CA SER A 164 -6.68 -3.17 6.71
C SER A 164 -7.27 -2.72 5.38
N GLY A 165 -8.58 -2.57 5.36
CA GLY A 165 -9.33 -2.04 4.22
C GLY A 165 -9.95 -3.10 3.33
N GLY A 166 -10.92 -2.67 2.51
CA GLY A 166 -11.72 -3.57 1.69
C GLY A 166 -10.95 -4.24 0.54
N ALA A 167 -9.85 -3.63 0.08
CA ALA A 167 -8.96 -4.20 -0.92
C ALA A 167 -7.81 -5.03 -0.32
N ALA A 168 -7.71 -5.16 0.99
CA ALA A 168 -6.76 -6.02 1.67
C ALA A 168 -7.11 -7.51 1.50
N ARG A 169 -7.10 -8.00 0.28
CA ARG A 169 -7.45 -9.36 -0.08
C ARG A 169 -6.30 -10.33 0.12
N PRO A 170 -6.56 -11.59 0.51
CA PRO A 170 -5.51 -12.56 0.82
C PRO A 170 -4.45 -12.71 -0.27
N VAL A 171 -4.83 -12.73 -1.55
CA VAL A 171 -3.91 -12.88 -2.67
C VAL A 171 -2.92 -11.71 -2.76
N LEU A 172 -3.38 -10.48 -2.53
CA LEU A 172 -2.53 -9.28 -2.51
C LEU A 172 -1.61 -9.27 -1.29
N LEU A 173 -2.16 -9.55 -0.11
CA LEU A 173 -1.40 -9.53 1.15
C LEU A 173 -0.31 -10.61 1.17
N GLN A 174 -0.60 -11.79 0.63
CA GLN A 174 0.39 -12.85 0.46
C GLN A 174 1.49 -12.44 -0.50
N PHE A 175 1.12 -11.83 -1.64
CA PHE A 175 2.11 -11.32 -2.60
C PHE A 175 3.01 -10.25 -1.97
N ILE A 176 2.44 -9.26 -1.28
CA ILE A 176 3.20 -8.21 -0.59
C ILE A 176 4.15 -8.82 0.44
N SER A 177 3.67 -9.75 1.27
CA SER A 177 4.50 -10.41 2.28
C SER A 177 5.68 -11.13 1.64
N SER A 178 5.45 -11.90 0.57
CA SER A 178 6.50 -12.64 -0.14
C SER A 178 7.47 -11.70 -0.86
N LEU A 179 6.97 -10.61 -1.45
CA LEU A 179 7.77 -9.60 -2.14
C LEU A 179 8.69 -8.83 -1.19
N THR A 180 8.18 -8.39 -0.05
CA THR A 180 8.91 -7.54 0.90
C THR A 180 9.71 -8.34 1.93
N SER A 181 9.43 -9.64 2.09
CA SER A 181 9.94 -10.50 3.16
C SER A 181 9.52 -10.03 4.57
N ILE A 182 8.40 -9.32 4.67
CA ILE A 182 7.80 -8.84 5.91
C ILE A 182 6.46 -9.54 6.15
N GLU A 183 6.19 -9.97 7.37
CA GLU A 183 4.89 -10.55 7.72
C GLU A 183 3.79 -9.49 7.67
N ILE A 184 2.66 -9.81 7.04
CA ILE A 184 1.49 -8.94 7.01
C ILE A 184 0.44 -9.47 7.99
N CYS A 185 0.06 -8.66 8.96
CA CYS A 185 -1.04 -8.92 9.90
C CYS A 185 -2.29 -8.19 9.42
N TYR A 186 -3.28 -8.93 8.95
CA TYR A 186 -4.60 -8.40 8.62
C TYR A 186 -5.57 -8.62 9.78
N SER A 187 -6.28 -7.59 10.14
CA SER A 187 -7.38 -7.66 11.11
C SER A 187 -8.66 -7.19 10.44
N ASP A 188 -9.74 -7.90 10.69
CA ASP A 188 -11.08 -7.58 10.21
C ASP A 188 -11.80 -6.52 11.06
N LEU A 189 -11.10 -5.94 12.04
CA LEU A 189 -11.64 -4.87 12.87
C LEU A 189 -12.16 -3.73 11.99
N LYS A 190 -13.46 -3.54 12.02
CA LYS A 190 -14.12 -2.39 11.37
C LYS A 190 -13.89 -1.13 12.19
N ASP A 191 -14.03 0.02 11.54
CA ASP A 191 -14.04 1.33 12.20
C ASP A 191 -12.81 1.63 13.06
N ARG A 192 -11.61 1.27 12.56
CA ARG A 192 -10.33 1.54 13.26
C ARG A 192 -10.13 3.00 13.58
N THR A 193 -10.65 3.87 12.72
CA THR A 193 -10.68 5.32 12.97
C THR A 193 -11.43 5.62 14.26
N ALA A 194 -12.61 5.03 14.46
CA ALA A 194 -13.36 5.19 15.71
C ALA A 194 -12.60 4.64 16.93
N VAL A 195 -11.91 3.49 16.77
CA VAL A 195 -11.05 2.94 17.84
C VAL A 195 -9.91 3.88 18.19
N GLY A 196 -9.27 4.51 17.19
CA GLY A 196 -8.22 5.48 17.45
C GLY A 196 -8.72 6.73 18.17
N VAL A 197 -9.87 7.26 17.75
CA VAL A 197 -10.53 8.38 18.46
C VAL A 197 -10.85 7.99 19.89
N PHE A 198 -11.45 6.80 20.11
CA PHE A 198 -11.75 6.30 21.45
C PHE A 198 -10.50 6.23 22.34
N LYS A 199 -9.40 5.65 21.85
CA LYS A 199 -8.14 5.56 22.58
C LYS A 199 -7.61 6.94 22.99
N ILE A 200 -7.68 7.92 22.08
CA ILE A 200 -7.25 9.30 22.39
C ILE A 200 -8.13 9.94 23.47
N LEU A 201 -9.45 9.74 23.38
CA LEU A 201 -10.39 10.33 24.36
C LEU A 201 -10.32 9.65 25.73
N SER A 202 -9.98 8.37 25.79
CA SER A 202 -9.79 7.63 27.05
C SER A 202 -8.36 7.69 27.60
N ASN A 203 -7.45 8.40 26.94
CA ASN A 203 -6.00 8.43 27.24
C ASN A 203 -5.36 7.02 27.17
N GLU A 204 -5.83 6.20 26.25
CA GLU A 204 -5.34 4.84 26.00
C GLU A 204 -4.56 4.72 24.69
N GLU A 205 -4.10 5.85 24.12
CA GLU A 205 -3.40 5.90 22.84
C GLU A 205 -2.07 5.13 22.83
N HIS A 206 -1.53 4.82 24.02
CA HIS A 206 -0.33 4.00 24.17
C HIS A 206 -0.63 2.49 24.24
N ASN A 207 -1.89 2.08 24.41
CA ASN A 207 -2.27 0.69 24.55
C ASN A 207 -2.37 -0.01 23.18
N ASP A 208 -1.84 -1.22 23.10
CA ASP A 208 -2.00 -2.09 21.91
C ASP A 208 -3.46 -2.52 21.74
N ALA A 209 -3.94 -2.53 20.49
CA ALA A 209 -5.31 -2.92 20.14
C ALA A 209 -5.55 -4.45 20.18
N LYS A 210 -4.74 -5.21 20.90
CA LYS A 210 -4.79 -6.69 20.88
C LYS A 210 -6.14 -7.29 21.28
N GLU A 211 -6.94 -6.57 22.05
CA GLU A 211 -8.16 -7.10 22.62
C GLU A 211 -9.42 -6.84 21.79
N LEU A 212 -9.38 -5.94 20.80
CA LEU A 212 -10.57 -5.51 20.06
C LEU A 212 -10.79 -6.27 18.74
N SER A 213 -9.81 -7.06 18.29
CA SER A 213 -9.92 -7.81 17.04
C SER A 213 -10.30 -9.27 17.28
N SER A 214 -11.47 -9.66 16.78
CA SER A 214 -11.95 -11.03 16.89
C SER A 214 -11.20 -12.01 15.97
N LYS A 215 -10.60 -11.54 14.86
CA LYS A 215 -9.90 -12.38 13.88
C LYS A 215 -8.70 -11.65 13.26
N THR A 216 -7.52 -12.14 13.53
CA THR A 216 -6.29 -11.70 12.87
C THR A 216 -5.80 -12.81 11.94
N LYS A 217 -5.57 -12.47 10.67
CA LYS A 217 -4.92 -13.36 9.70
C LYS A 217 -3.49 -12.90 9.50
N ARG A 218 -2.55 -13.85 9.45
CA ARG A 218 -1.13 -13.60 9.23
C ARG A 218 -0.69 -14.19 7.90
N PHE A 219 -0.02 -13.39 7.11
CA PHE A 219 0.58 -13.77 5.83
C PHE A 219 2.09 -13.73 6.01
N LYS A 220 2.71 -14.90 6.08
CA LYS A 220 4.17 -15.04 6.19
C LYS A 220 4.79 -15.05 4.80
N PRO A 221 6.02 -14.53 4.65
CA PRO A 221 6.74 -14.61 3.39
C PRO A 221 6.85 -16.04 2.88
N GLU A 222 6.52 -16.24 1.61
CA GLU A 222 6.71 -17.48 0.87
C GLU A 222 7.70 -17.24 -0.27
N TYR A 223 8.26 -18.32 -0.80
CA TYR A 223 9.16 -18.22 -1.95
C TYR A 223 8.44 -17.64 -3.17
N LEU A 224 9.01 -16.61 -3.76
CA LEU A 224 8.50 -15.96 -4.97
C LEU A 224 9.51 -16.15 -6.10
N ILE A 225 9.09 -16.89 -7.14
CA ILE A 225 9.91 -17.16 -8.32
C ILE A 225 10.21 -15.83 -9.03
N ASN A 226 11.44 -15.67 -9.52
CA ASN A 226 11.90 -14.51 -10.31
C ASN A 226 11.67 -13.15 -9.62
N LYS A 227 11.64 -13.13 -8.28
CA LYS A 227 11.38 -11.93 -7.48
C LYS A 227 12.27 -10.75 -7.86
N ILE A 228 13.58 -10.99 -7.98
CA ILE A 228 14.58 -9.94 -8.25
C ILE A 228 14.41 -9.42 -9.67
N GLU A 229 14.38 -10.31 -10.66
CA GLU A 229 14.24 -9.98 -12.08
C GLU A 229 12.96 -9.19 -12.34
N LYS A 230 11.86 -9.58 -11.70
CA LYS A 230 10.57 -8.93 -11.85
C LYS A 230 10.54 -7.54 -11.22
N ARG A 231 11.20 -7.35 -10.07
CA ARG A 231 11.41 -6.02 -9.47
C ARG A 231 12.24 -5.11 -10.37
N GLU A 232 13.33 -5.61 -10.93
CA GLU A 232 14.17 -4.84 -11.86
C GLU A 232 13.40 -4.47 -13.12
N LYS A 233 12.59 -5.38 -13.66
CA LYS A 233 11.72 -5.12 -14.82
C LYS A 233 10.68 -4.04 -14.50
N TRP A 234 10.06 -4.09 -13.30
CA TRP A 234 9.16 -3.05 -12.80
C TRP A 234 9.85 -1.69 -12.77
N HIS A 235 11.00 -1.58 -12.12
CA HIS A 235 11.74 -0.31 -12.01
C HIS A 235 12.15 0.24 -13.38
N ARG A 236 12.68 -0.60 -14.27
CA ARG A 236 13.04 -0.18 -15.64
C ARG A 236 11.82 0.34 -16.40
N THR A 237 10.69 -0.36 -16.31
CA THR A 237 9.44 0.06 -16.98
C THR A 237 8.95 1.39 -16.46
N LEU A 238 8.96 1.58 -15.16
CA LEU A 238 8.50 2.81 -14.52
C LEU A 238 9.43 4.00 -14.79
N MET A 239 10.75 3.79 -14.83
CA MET A 239 11.72 4.85 -15.18
C MET A 239 11.65 5.23 -16.65
N ASN A 240 11.50 4.27 -17.55
CA ASN A 240 11.38 4.53 -18.99
C ASN A 240 10.05 5.22 -19.36
N SER A 241 9.05 5.19 -18.50
CA SER A 241 7.79 5.93 -18.69
C SER A 241 7.99 7.46 -18.75
N ASN A 242 9.15 7.96 -18.30
CA ASN A 242 9.52 9.38 -18.44
C ASN A 242 9.93 9.80 -19.84
N LEU A 243 10.25 8.86 -20.73
CA LEU A 243 10.81 9.18 -22.05
C LEU A 243 9.77 9.44 -23.15
N LYS A 244 8.47 9.30 -22.86
CA LYS A 244 7.38 9.51 -23.84
C LYS A 244 6.47 10.70 -23.56
N THR A 245 6.81 11.58 -22.64
CA THR A 245 6.17 12.89 -22.51
C THR A 245 6.95 13.97 -23.25
N SER A 246 7.39 13.71 -24.48
CA SER A 246 7.62 14.80 -25.41
C SER A 246 6.24 15.20 -25.93
N TYR A 247 5.79 16.35 -25.50
CA TYR A 247 4.75 17.12 -26.19
C TYR A 247 5.22 17.32 -27.63
N SER A 248 4.76 16.49 -28.54
CA SER A 248 4.80 16.80 -29.97
C SER A 248 3.35 17.09 -30.36
N GLU A 249 3.17 18.40 -30.53
CA GLU A 249 2.28 19.04 -31.49
C GLU A 249 0.77 19.07 -31.17
N ILE A 250 0.38 20.25 -30.74
CA ILE A 250 -0.81 20.96 -31.27
C ILE A 250 -0.29 21.94 -32.32
#